data_36532dc10677cd947742eddfdfc77b29
#
_entry.id   36532dc10677cd947742eddfdfc77b29
#
_cell.length_a   1.000
_cell.length_b   1.000
_cell.length_c   1.000
_cell.angle_alpha   90.00
_cell.angle_beta   90.00
_cell.angle_gamma   90.00
#
_symmetry.space_group_name_H-M   'P 1'
#
loop_
_entity.id
_entity.type
_entity.pdbx_description
1 polymer ?
#
loop_
_entity_poly.entity_id
_entity_poly.type
_entity_poly.pdbx_seq_one_letter_code
_entity_poly.pdbx_strand_id
1 'polypeptide(L)'
;AQLFEVKINQLIAQDAMKKSLESENEMKHQLHRSQAMTEVVRMLESDEGFSELTVDILRETCESLDLSGGFLIRENVDHKTTDMICEYVKNKEDSLISGFQKKEKVQLPFFNGKPYMISSDSMMPEAFERFFRENDLSAAVFQPLEVSDHLLMYVGFFEKEAFRVWESDDIKFISGVKRVIQSILLKRIAKNSLASSYASLEAILENAGCGIYVVDYHTRSILYTNQKLKDLFSRTIKAGKLEEIVFAEEEEKKTHYYDEVYFVEEERWLDVHKTEIDWVDGRKVGLCTLYDITDKKLYQKKIENQANNDFLTGLYNRMRCEQDLGRYIAKAQAVNCEGALLYIDLDDFKHINDGLGHQYGDVLLKAISHSFQRIEGIENSCYRMGGDEFIVIISEAVYPQMERILRDIDSIFSKPWFLKGEDYYCTMSMGIACFPTDGNSVDDLIRKADMALMTAKRRG
;
A
#
# COMPACT_ATOMS: atom_id res chain seq x y z
N ALA A 1 44.18 -43.95 79.73
CA ALA A 1 44.55 -42.81 78.89
C ALA A 1 44.68 -43.25 77.42
N GLN A 2 45.52 -44.28 77.09
CA GLN A 2 45.75 -44.73 75.70
C GLN A 2 44.48 -45.22 74.96
N LEU A 3 43.58 -45.92 75.66
CA LEU A 3 42.27 -46.37 75.00
C LEU A 3 41.31 -45.21 74.68
N PHE A 4 41.37 -44.13 75.41
CA PHE A 4 40.56 -42.94 75.21
C PHE A 4 41.09 -42.12 74.04
N GLU A 5 42.41 -42.04 73.91
CA GLU A 5 43.12 -41.36 72.86
C GLU A 5 42.92 -42.07 71.47
N VAL A 6 42.94 -43.39 71.45
CA VAL A 6 42.62 -44.18 70.25
C VAL A 6 41.17 -43.98 69.82
N LYS A 7 40.21 -43.88 70.76
CA LYS A 7 38.76 -43.69 70.44
C LYS A 7 38.45 -42.26 69.94
N ILE A 8 39.19 -41.25 70.46
CA ILE A 8 39.08 -39.86 69.97
C ILE A 8 39.68 -39.77 68.57
N ASN A 9 40.81 -40.37 68.32
CA ASN A 9 41.43 -40.37 66.97
C ASN A 9 40.59 -41.14 65.96
N GLN A 10 39.89 -42.20 66.34
CA GLN A 10 38.92 -42.88 65.49
C GLN A 10 37.72 -42.00 65.18
N LEU A 11 37.15 -41.24 66.12
CA LEU A 11 36.06 -40.31 65.92
C LEU A 11 36.46 -39.17 65.03
N ILE A 12 37.62 -38.57 65.20
CA ILE A 12 38.18 -37.54 64.36
C ILE A 12 38.42 -38.04 62.92
N ALA A 13 38.91 -39.25 62.74
CA ALA A 13 39.12 -39.88 61.44
C ALA A 13 37.80 -40.18 60.76
N GLN A 14 36.73 -40.64 61.48
CA GLN A 14 35.41 -40.87 60.99
C GLN A 14 34.74 -39.55 60.58
N ASP A 15 34.85 -38.46 61.35
CA ASP A 15 34.30 -37.14 61.02
C ASP A 15 35.01 -36.53 59.79
N ALA A 16 36.39 -36.66 59.72
CA ALA A 16 37.11 -36.25 58.54
C ALA A 16 36.74 -37.03 57.28
N MET A 17 36.55 -38.32 57.41
CA MET A 17 36.17 -39.18 56.32
C MET A 17 34.71 -38.88 55.85
N LYS A 18 33.80 -38.60 56.79
CA LYS A 18 32.41 -38.16 56.48
C LYS A 18 32.43 -36.80 55.75
N LYS A 19 33.17 -35.82 56.22
CA LYS A 19 33.32 -34.50 55.57
C LYS A 19 33.97 -34.60 54.18
N SER A 20 34.94 -35.48 54.02
CA SER A 20 35.56 -35.75 52.73
C SER A 20 34.54 -36.36 51.72
N LEU A 21 33.72 -37.30 52.20
CA LEU A 21 32.69 -37.92 51.36
C LEU A 21 31.57 -36.95 51.02
N GLU A 22 31.17 -36.11 51.96
CA GLU A 22 30.20 -35.02 51.74
C GLU A 22 30.72 -34.02 50.68
N SER A 23 31.96 -33.57 50.81
CA SER A 23 32.63 -32.69 49.84
C SER A 23 32.77 -33.31 48.44
N GLU A 24 33.12 -34.62 48.37
CA GLU A 24 33.18 -35.33 47.09
C GLU A 24 31.80 -35.44 46.41
N ASN A 25 30.76 -35.70 47.18
CA ASN A 25 29.39 -35.74 46.67
C ASN A 25 28.92 -34.36 46.20
N GLU A 26 29.18 -33.28 46.95
CA GLU A 26 28.89 -31.92 46.54
C GLU A 26 29.59 -31.56 45.21
N MET A 27 30.90 -31.94 45.09
CA MET A 27 31.66 -31.68 43.87
C MET A 27 31.09 -32.48 42.67
N LYS A 28 30.66 -33.72 42.87
CA LYS A 28 29.97 -34.51 41.81
C LYS A 28 28.66 -33.87 41.40
N HIS A 29 27.84 -33.39 42.32
CA HIS A 29 26.59 -32.69 42.03
C HIS A 29 26.82 -31.39 41.27
N GLN A 30 27.83 -30.60 41.69
CA GLN A 30 28.20 -29.38 40.97
C GLN A 30 28.68 -29.64 39.54
N LEU A 31 29.50 -30.69 39.35
CA LEU A 31 30.00 -31.09 38.04
C LEU A 31 28.81 -31.51 37.13
N HIS A 32 27.89 -32.30 37.65
CA HIS A 32 26.73 -32.78 36.92
C HIS A 32 25.83 -31.59 36.50
N ARG A 33 25.54 -30.64 37.39
CA ARG A 33 24.80 -29.42 37.10
C ARG A 33 25.50 -28.53 36.06
N SER A 34 26.82 -28.42 36.12
CA SER A 34 27.63 -27.67 35.15
C SER A 34 27.57 -28.31 33.76
N GLN A 35 27.62 -29.63 33.67
CA GLN A 35 27.46 -30.36 32.41
C GLN A 35 26.07 -30.19 31.83
N ALA A 36 25.00 -30.34 32.62
CA ALA A 36 23.62 -30.13 32.20
C ALA A 36 23.39 -28.67 31.71
N MET A 37 23.94 -27.68 32.42
CA MET A 37 23.86 -26.28 31.98
C MET A 37 24.57 -26.06 30.64
N THR A 38 25.70 -26.70 30.41
CA THR A 38 26.42 -26.61 29.14
C THR A 38 25.58 -27.19 28.00
N GLU A 39 24.92 -28.32 28.22
CA GLU A 39 24.03 -28.92 27.23
C GLU A 39 22.82 -28.06 26.95
N VAL A 40 22.17 -27.51 28.00
CA VAL A 40 21.05 -26.57 27.86
C VAL A 40 21.46 -25.32 27.09
N VAL A 41 22.67 -24.77 27.34
CA VAL A 41 23.18 -23.59 26.59
C VAL A 41 23.42 -23.93 25.11
N ARG A 42 23.92 -25.14 24.82
CA ARG A 42 24.14 -25.61 23.46
C ARG A 42 22.85 -25.67 22.64
N MET A 43 21.72 -25.93 23.30
CA MET A 43 20.39 -25.94 22.66
C MET A 43 19.93 -24.57 22.13
N LEU A 44 20.58 -23.43 22.53
CA LEU A 44 20.34 -22.10 21.96
C LEU A 44 20.58 -22.01 20.45
N GLU A 45 21.43 -22.87 19.90
CA GLU A 45 21.77 -22.90 18.48
C GLU A 45 20.90 -23.85 17.64
N SER A 46 20.03 -24.64 18.29
CA SER A 46 19.14 -25.58 17.60
C SER A 46 18.06 -24.89 16.79
N ASP A 47 17.75 -25.42 15.61
CA ASP A 47 16.65 -24.99 14.73
C ASP A 47 15.34 -25.78 14.99
N GLU A 48 15.31 -26.67 15.99
CA GLU A 48 14.13 -27.46 16.36
C GLU A 48 12.95 -26.58 16.80
N GLY A 49 11.74 -27.15 16.86
CA GLY A 49 10.53 -26.48 17.34
C GLY A 49 10.71 -25.93 18.77
N PHE A 50 10.10 -24.75 19.09
CA PHE A 50 10.25 -24.16 20.44
C PHE A 50 9.76 -25.09 21.54
N SER A 51 8.61 -25.75 21.33
CA SER A 51 8.04 -26.68 22.33
C SER A 51 8.89 -27.94 22.51
N GLU A 52 9.39 -28.52 21.42
CA GLU A 52 10.26 -29.70 21.44
C GLU A 52 11.57 -29.40 22.18
N LEU A 53 12.22 -28.31 21.79
CA LEU A 53 13.45 -27.84 22.42
C LEU A 53 13.25 -27.54 23.92
N THR A 54 12.11 -26.93 24.28
CA THR A 54 11.79 -26.66 25.68
C THR A 54 11.58 -27.94 26.47
N VAL A 55 10.93 -28.95 25.89
CA VAL A 55 10.81 -30.28 26.55
C VAL A 55 12.15 -30.93 26.81
N ASP A 56 13.10 -30.82 25.89
CA ASP A 56 14.44 -31.35 26.08
C ASP A 56 15.20 -30.59 27.18
N ILE A 57 15.06 -29.26 27.25
CA ILE A 57 15.61 -28.45 28.35
C ILE A 57 14.99 -28.82 29.70
N LEU A 58 13.66 -29.03 29.73
CA LEU A 58 12.96 -29.46 30.94
C LEU A 58 13.45 -30.84 31.39
N ARG A 59 13.63 -31.78 30.47
CA ARG A 59 14.15 -33.13 30.72
C ARG A 59 15.53 -33.05 31.37
N GLU A 60 16.49 -32.40 30.71
CA GLU A 60 17.85 -32.26 31.20
C GLU A 60 17.89 -31.62 32.59
N THR A 61 17.03 -30.64 32.81
CA THR A 61 16.93 -29.97 34.13
C THR A 61 16.36 -30.90 35.19
N CYS A 62 15.29 -31.64 34.89
CA CYS A 62 14.68 -32.58 35.83
C CYS A 62 15.60 -33.75 36.18
N GLU A 63 16.28 -34.30 35.19
CA GLU A 63 17.26 -35.35 35.40
C GLU A 63 18.46 -34.89 36.26
N SER A 64 18.96 -33.65 36.01
CA SER A 64 20.04 -33.07 36.78
C SER A 64 19.70 -32.78 38.24
N LEU A 65 18.46 -32.42 38.52
CA LEU A 65 17.95 -32.08 39.86
C LEU A 65 17.16 -33.19 40.53
N ASP A 66 16.98 -34.32 39.85
CA ASP A 66 16.14 -35.46 40.26
C ASP A 66 14.73 -35.02 40.65
N LEU A 67 14.01 -34.39 39.70
CA LEU A 67 12.65 -33.88 39.88
C LEU A 67 11.62 -34.74 39.18
N SER A 68 10.39 -34.76 39.68
CA SER A 68 9.24 -35.46 39.09
C SER A 68 8.86 -34.89 37.73
N GLY A 69 9.00 -33.56 37.52
CA GLY A 69 8.71 -32.95 36.23
C GLY A 69 8.92 -31.45 36.17
N GLY A 70 8.78 -30.93 34.95
CA GLY A 70 8.83 -29.53 34.64
C GLY A 70 7.86 -29.17 33.52
N PHE A 71 7.42 -27.93 33.46
CA PHE A 71 6.46 -27.46 32.49
C PHE A 71 6.68 -26.01 32.09
N LEU A 72 6.12 -25.65 30.94
CA LEU A 72 6.00 -24.27 30.46
C LEU A 72 4.52 -23.94 30.29
N ILE A 73 4.07 -22.87 30.94
CA ILE A 73 2.69 -22.37 30.87
C ILE A 73 2.66 -20.94 30.37
N ARG A 74 1.59 -20.59 29.70
CA ARG A 74 1.26 -19.24 29.23
C ARG A 74 0.03 -18.74 29.94
N GLU A 75 0.08 -17.53 30.47
CA GLU A 75 -1.09 -16.84 31.00
C GLU A 75 -1.75 -16.00 29.89
N ASN A 76 -3.07 -16.11 29.80
CA ASN A 76 -3.88 -15.20 29.03
C ASN A 76 -4.49 -14.20 29.99
N VAL A 77 -3.92 -12.99 30.04
CA VAL A 77 -4.30 -11.92 30.98
C VAL A 77 -5.75 -11.48 30.75
N ASP A 78 -6.19 -11.39 29.50
CA ASP A 78 -7.53 -10.93 29.13
C ASP A 78 -8.62 -11.91 29.55
N HIS A 79 -8.34 -13.20 29.48
CA HIS A 79 -9.30 -14.27 29.78
C HIS A 79 -9.09 -14.91 31.16
N LYS A 80 -8.04 -14.50 31.89
CA LYS A 80 -7.64 -15.11 33.19
C LYS A 80 -7.52 -16.63 33.11
N THR A 81 -6.94 -17.12 32.03
CA THR A 81 -6.73 -18.55 31.78
C THR A 81 -5.27 -18.86 31.61
N THR A 82 -4.91 -20.09 32.00
CA THR A 82 -3.56 -20.60 31.83
C THR A 82 -3.58 -21.76 30.84
N ASP A 83 -2.71 -21.69 29.84
CA ASP A 83 -2.52 -22.75 28.85
C ASP A 83 -1.19 -23.44 29.12
N MET A 84 -1.18 -24.78 29.18
CA MET A 84 0.04 -25.59 29.16
C MET A 84 0.61 -25.57 27.74
N ILE A 85 1.85 -25.16 27.58
CA ILE A 85 2.54 -25.15 26.28
C ILE A 85 3.25 -26.49 26.06
N CYS A 86 4.00 -26.94 27.06
CA CYS A 86 4.66 -28.25 27.05
C CYS A 86 4.99 -28.67 28.49
N GLU A 87 5.20 -29.96 28.67
CA GLU A 87 5.71 -30.54 29.93
C GLU A 87 6.68 -31.67 29.64
N TYR A 88 7.55 -31.92 30.61
CA TYR A 88 8.31 -33.13 30.77
C TYR A 88 7.97 -33.75 32.12
N VAL A 89 7.72 -35.07 32.17
CA VAL A 89 7.52 -35.82 33.43
C VAL A 89 8.34 -37.09 33.41
N LYS A 90 8.91 -37.43 34.55
CA LYS A 90 9.71 -38.67 34.74
C LYS A 90 8.84 -39.89 34.55
N ASN A 91 7.64 -39.91 35.11
CA ASN A 91 6.64 -40.96 34.95
C ASN A 91 5.39 -40.36 34.28
N LYS A 92 4.79 -41.11 33.36
CA LYS A 92 3.56 -40.64 32.63
C LYS A 92 2.39 -40.34 33.54
N GLU A 93 2.30 -41.01 34.69
CA GLU A 93 1.27 -40.80 35.69
C GLU A 93 1.37 -39.45 36.40
N ASP A 94 2.54 -38.83 36.35
CA ASP A 94 2.81 -37.54 36.96
C ASP A 94 2.39 -36.36 36.12
N SER A 95 1.87 -36.58 34.90
CA SER A 95 1.47 -35.53 33.97
C SER A 95 0.41 -34.59 34.55
N LEU A 96 0.67 -33.25 34.41
CA LEU A 96 -0.23 -32.20 34.79
C LEU A 96 -1.15 -31.77 33.64
N ILE A 97 -0.88 -32.21 32.41
CA ILE A 97 -1.67 -31.84 31.20
C ILE A 97 -3.16 -32.12 31.35
N SER A 98 -3.51 -33.24 31.94
CA SER A 98 -4.91 -33.60 32.15
C SER A 98 -5.68 -32.64 33.04
N GLY A 99 -5.02 -31.98 33.97
CA GLY A 99 -5.57 -30.93 34.82
C GLY A 99 -5.81 -29.61 34.04
N PHE A 100 -4.94 -29.27 33.10
CA PHE A 100 -5.06 -28.06 32.27
C PHE A 100 -6.01 -28.19 31.09
N GLN A 101 -6.26 -29.44 30.61
CA GLN A 101 -7.18 -29.70 29.50
C GLN A 101 -8.65 -29.84 29.93
N LYS A 102 -8.94 -30.05 31.23
CA LYS A 102 -10.32 -30.05 31.73
C LYS A 102 -10.90 -28.63 31.55
N LYS A 103 -12.11 -28.53 30.99
CA LYS A 103 -12.86 -27.32 30.64
C LYS A 103 -13.07 -26.28 31.75
N GLU A 104 -12.73 -26.59 32.98
CA GLU A 104 -12.65 -25.62 34.08
C GLU A 104 -11.28 -24.95 34.00
N LYS A 105 -11.31 -23.66 33.61
CA LYS A 105 -10.14 -22.81 33.51
C LYS A 105 -9.38 -22.85 34.82
N VAL A 106 -8.21 -23.48 34.84
CA VAL A 106 -7.33 -23.47 36.00
C VAL A 106 -6.87 -22.02 36.19
N GLN A 107 -7.47 -21.33 37.13
CA GLN A 107 -6.96 -20.04 37.58
C GLN A 107 -5.83 -20.32 38.56
N LEU A 108 -4.63 -20.22 38.07
CA LEU A 108 -3.48 -20.15 38.96
C LEU A 108 -3.43 -18.71 39.53
N PRO A 109 -3.47 -18.52 40.84
CA PRO A 109 -3.79 -17.23 41.45
C PRO A 109 -2.63 -16.25 41.52
N PHE A 110 -1.52 -16.48 40.81
CA PHE A 110 -0.25 -15.83 41.11
C PHE A 110 0.41 -15.12 39.94
N PHE A 111 -0.31 -14.82 38.91
CA PHE A 111 0.30 -14.22 37.72
C PHE A 111 0.47 -12.69 37.86
N ASN A 112 1.55 -12.35 38.53
CA ASN A 112 1.95 -10.95 38.72
C ASN A 112 3.43 -10.72 38.32
N GLY A 113 4.02 -11.63 37.51
CA GLY A 113 5.40 -11.55 37.07
C GLY A 113 6.44 -11.88 38.16
N LYS A 114 6.02 -12.44 39.32
CA LYS A 114 6.93 -12.80 40.41
C LYS A 114 7.29 -14.28 40.38
N PRO A 115 8.51 -14.63 40.81
CA PRO A 115 8.87 -16.01 41.04
C PRO A 115 8.20 -16.55 42.32
N TYR A 116 7.84 -17.81 42.31
CA TYR A 116 7.33 -18.53 43.49
C TYR A 116 8.16 -19.77 43.73
N MET A 117 8.43 -20.01 45.03
CA MET A 117 9.17 -21.16 45.48
C MET A 117 8.48 -21.74 46.72
N ILE A 118 8.01 -22.96 46.59
CA ILE A 118 7.30 -23.66 47.63
C ILE A 118 8.03 -24.95 47.91
N SER A 119 8.62 -25.07 49.09
CA SER A 119 9.30 -26.29 49.60
C SER A 119 8.30 -27.10 50.42
N SER A 120 8.57 -28.37 50.64
CA SER A 120 7.74 -29.29 51.43
C SER A 120 7.61 -28.86 52.90
N ASP A 121 8.58 -28.13 53.43
CA ASP A 121 8.61 -27.58 54.79
C ASP A 121 8.05 -26.14 54.86
N SER A 122 7.67 -25.55 53.74
CA SER A 122 7.17 -24.18 53.65
C SER A 122 5.73 -24.07 54.05
N MET A 123 5.36 -22.95 54.67
CA MET A 123 3.97 -22.58 54.89
C MET A 123 3.36 -22.25 53.49
N MET A 124 2.42 -23.07 53.03
CA MET A 124 1.85 -22.95 51.69
C MET A 124 0.86 -21.76 51.66
N PRO A 125 0.98 -20.83 50.67
CA PRO A 125 -0.03 -19.82 50.48
C PRO A 125 -1.37 -20.44 50.07
N GLU A 126 -2.48 -19.98 50.65
CA GLU A 126 -3.85 -20.47 50.44
C GLU A 126 -4.18 -20.62 48.93
N ALA A 127 -3.66 -19.70 48.15
CA ALA A 127 -3.83 -19.69 46.69
C ALA A 127 -3.26 -20.94 45.99
N PHE A 128 -2.26 -21.59 46.53
CA PHE A 128 -1.60 -22.79 45.98
C PHE A 128 -2.12 -24.10 46.58
N GLU A 129 -2.78 -24.07 47.74
CA GLU A 129 -3.23 -25.27 48.44
C GLU A 129 -4.09 -26.18 47.58
N ARG A 130 -5.03 -25.57 46.84
CA ARG A 130 -5.93 -26.32 45.95
C ARG A 130 -5.15 -26.95 44.79
N PHE A 131 -4.29 -26.20 44.14
CA PHE A 131 -3.49 -26.71 42.99
C PHE A 131 -2.54 -27.85 43.43
N PHE A 132 -1.86 -27.69 44.57
CA PHE A 132 -0.96 -28.72 45.10
C PHE A 132 -1.73 -30.00 45.48
N ARG A 133 -2.88 -29.88 46.17
CA ARG A 133 -3.69 -31.00 46.54
C ARG A 133 -4.29 -31.76 45.36
N GLU A 134 -4.80 -31.05 44.37
CA GLU A 134 -5.42 -31.67 43.17
C GLU A 134 -4.38 -32.37 42.28
N ASN A 135 -3.09 -32.03 42.38
CA ASN A 135 -2.03 -32.58 41.55
C ASN A 135 -1.00 -33.38 42.37
N ASP A 136 -1.23 -33.62 43.64
CA ASP A 136 -0.35 -34.37 44.57
C ASP A 136 1.10 -33.80 44.61
N LEU A 137 1.24 -32.48 44.57
CA LEU A 137 2.55 -31.84 44.60
C LEU A 137 3.07 -31.68 46.02
N SER A 138 4.34 -32.02 46.23
CA SER A 138 5.03 -31.78 47.52
C SER A 138 5.85 -30.49 47.52
N ALA A 139 6.44 -30.13 46.42
CA ALA A 139 7.19 -28.90 46.24
C ALA A 139 7.13 -28.39 44.77
N ALA A 140 7.26 -27.10 44.56
CA ALA A 140 7.35 -26.53 43.21
C ALA A 140 8.08 -25.18 43.18
N VAL A 141 8.70 -24.91 42.02
CA VAL A 141 9.29 -23.62 41.68
C VAL A 141 8.68 -23.09 40.41
N PHE A 142 8.25 -21.83 40.41
CA PHE A 142 7.72 -21.13 39.24
C PHE A 142 8.58 -19.90 38.95
N GLN A 143 9.12 -19.81 37.76
CA GLN A 143 9.96 -18.69 37.33
C GLN A 143 9.30 -17.98 36.16
N PRO A 144 9.01 -16.67 36.27
CA PRO A 144 8.40 -15.89 35.19
C PRO A 144 9.39 -15.69 34.04
N LEU A 145 8.87 -15.80 32.81
CA LEU A 145 9.56 -15.43 31.59
C LEU A 145 9.01 -14.07 31.14
N GLU A 146 9.81 -13.04 31.22
CA GLU A 146 9.46 -11.70 30.76
C GLU A 146 9.61 -11.62 29.25
N VAL A 147 8.50 -11.60 28.53
CA VAL A 147 8.48 -11.62 27.06
C VAL A 147 7.96 -10.29 26.50
N SER A 148 6.82 -9.81 27.01
CA SER A 148 6.23 -8.50 26.69
C SER A 148 5.15 -8.16 27.71
N ASP A 149 4.65 -6.93 27.71
CA ASP A 149 3.60 -6.46 28.62
C ASP A 149 2.28 -7.26 28.53
N HIS A 150 2.07 -7.99 27.42
CA HIS A 150 0.86 -8.77 27.16
C HIS A 150 1.07 -10.29 27.16
N LEU A 151 2.30 -10.76 27.24
CA LEU A 151 2.62 -12.18 27.19
C LEU A 151 3.45 -12.57 28.42
N LEU A 152 2.75 -13.13 29.41
CA LEU A 152 3.32 -13.65 30.62
C LEU A 152 3.40 -15.17 30.55
N MET A 153 4.58 -15.72 30.76
CA MET A 153 4.82 -17.16 30.76
C MET A 153 5.57 -17.55 32.03
N TYR A 154 5.44 -18.80 32.44
CA TYR A 154 6.18 -19.35 33.56
C TYR A 154 6.77 -20.70 33.18
N VAL A 155 8.04 -20.88 33.50
CA VAL A 155 8.65 -22.22 33.60
C VAL A 155 8.52 -22.70 35.04
N GLY A 156 7.97 -23.89 35.20
CA GLY A 156 7.78 -24.51 36.51
C GLY A 156 8.49 -25.85 36.59
N PHE A 157 8.97 -26.18 37.80
CA PHE A 157 9.54 -27.46 38.14
C PHE A 157 8.86 -27.95 39.41
N PHE A 158 8.61 -29.25 39.52
CA PHE A 158 7.83 -29.80 40.63
C PHE A 158 8.36 -31.15 41.10
N GLU A 159 8.02 -31.45 42.36
CA GLU A 159 8.21 -32.75 43.00
C GLU A 159 6.89 -33.22 43.58
N LYS A 160 6.60 -34.51 43.47
CA LYS A 160 5.36 -35.10 43.96
C LYS A 160 5.57 -35.89 45.26
N GLU A 161 6.35 -36.91 45.22
CA GLU A 161 6.48 -37.91 46.30
C GLU A 161 7.56 -37.62 47.30
N ALA A 162 8.70 -37.07 46.85
CA ALA A 162 9.84 -36.82 47.70
C ALA A 162 9.72 -35.50 48.50
N PHE A 163 10.21 -35.56 49.75
CA PHE A 163 10.40 -34.32 50.53
C PHE A 163 11.48 -33.47 49.90
N ARG A 164 11.12 -32.26 49.47
CA ARG A 164 12.02 -31.36 48.76
C ARG A 164 12.07 -29.99 49.43
N VAL A 165 13.32 -29.54 49.72
CA VAL A 165 13.62 -28.17 50.10
C VAL A 165 14.55 -27.61 49.02
N TRP A 166 14.16 -26.45 48.48
CA TRP A 166 14.94 -25.83 47.43
C TRP A 166 16.15 -25.10 47.98
N GLU A 167 17.34 -25.58 47.58
CA GLU A 167 18.59 -24.96 47.94
C GLU A 167 18.93 -23.77 47.04
N SER A 168 19.84 -22.89 47.56
CA SER A 168 20.27 -21.69 46.78
C SER A 168 20.84 -22.07 45.39
N ASP A 169 21.56 -23.20 45.33
CA ASP A 169 22.19 -23.64 44.07
C ASP A 169 21.18 -24.27 43.09
N ASP A 170 20.12 -24.91 43.57
CA ASP A 170 18.98 -25.34 42.75
C ASP A 170 18.34 -24.15 42.09
N ILE A 171 18.09 -23.09 42.85
CA ILE A 171 17.45 -21.88 42.34
C ILE A 171 18.33 -21.13 41.34
N LYS A 172 19.63 -21.10 41.57
CA LYS A 172 20.60 -20.51 40.61
C LYS A 172 20.58 -21.29 39.29
N PHE A 173 20.58 -22.61 39.36
CA PHE A 173 20.53 -23.47 38.18
C PHE A 173 19.20 -23.28 37.40
N ILE A 174 18.05 -23.35 38.08
CA ILE A 174 16.75 -23.10 37.50
C ILE A 174 16.65 -21.69 36.88
N SER A 175 17.19 -20.68 37.55
CA SER A 175 17.25 -19.31 37.02
C SER A 175 18.16 -19.19 35.79
N GLY A 176 19.21 -20.02 35.69
CA GLY A 176 20.01 -20.18 34.49
C GLY A 176 19.22 -20.76 33.33
N VAL A 177 18.54 -21.87 33.59
CA VAL A 177 17.63 -22.53 32.63
C VAL A 177 16.54 -21.57 32.14
N LYS A 178 15.87 -20.87 33.05
CA LYS A 178 14.91 -19.81 32.73
C LYS A 178 15.48 -18.82 31.70
N ARG A 179 16.70 -18.31 31.93
CA ARG A 179 17.34 -17.35 31.02
C ARG A 179 17.57 -17.94 29.64
N VAL A 180 17.94 -19.19 29.54
CA VAL A 180 18.12 -19.88 28.25
C VAL A 180 16.80 -20.00 27.51
N ILE A 181 15.74 -20.51 28.15
CA ILE A 181 14.39 -20.61 27.55
C ILE A 181 13.91 -19.24 27.10
N GLN A 182 14.07 -18.19 27.93
CA GLN A 182 13.70 -16.83 27.60
C GLN A 182 14.47 -16.30 26.38
N SER A 183 15.77 -16.56 26.29
CA SER A 183 16.60 -16.16 25.14
C SER A 183 16.16 -16.83 23.84
N ILE A 184 15.85 -18.13 23.88
CA ILE A 184 15.32 -18.87 22.73
C ILE A 184 13.98 -18.26 22.28
N LEU A 185 13.09 -18.00 23.22
CA LEU A 185 11.77 -17.43 22.94
C LEU A 185 11.88 -16.05 22.29
N LEU A 186 12.67 -15.14 22.89
CA LEU A 186 12.88 -13.79 22.37
C LEU A 186 13.53 -13.80 20.97
N LYS A 187 14.56 -14.64 20.76
CA LYS A 187 15.19 -14.82 19.45
C LYS A 187 14.16 -15.23 18.37
N ARG A 188 13.25 -16.17 18.70
CA ARG A 188 12.22 -16.63 17.78
C ARG A 188 11.15 -15.60 17.52
N ILE A 189 10.69 -14.89 18.56
CA ILE A 189 9.73 -13.79 18.41
C ILE A 189 10.32 -12.72 17.50
N ALA A 190 11.57 -12.31 17.69
CA ALA A 190 12.25 -11.34 16.85
C ALA A 190 12.38 -11.83 15.40
N LYS A 191 12.77 -13.09 15.18
CA LYS A 191 12.88 -13.70 13.85
C LYS A 191 11.52 -13.73 13.14
N ASN A 192 10.46 -14.15 13.83
CA ASN A 192 9.11 -14.22 13.27
C ASN A 192 8.53 -12.83 13.01
N SER A 193 8.76 -11.88 13.92
CA SER A 193 8.33 -10.49 13.74
C SER A 193 9.01 -9.84 12.53
N LEU A 194 10.30 -10.07 12.36
CA LEU A 194 11.06 -9.60 11.20
C LEU A 194 10.52 -10.23 9.91
N ALA A 195 10.34 -11.56 9.87
CA ALA A 195 9.79 -12.25 8.72
C ALA A 195 8.37 -11.76 8.37
N SER A 196 7.51 -11.58 9.39
CA SER A 196 6.16 -11.03 9.20
C SER A 196 6.19 -9.60 8.69
N SER A 197 7.10 -8.77 9.19
CA SER A 197 7.27 -7.39 8.70
C SER A 197 7.72 -7.35 7.25
N TYR A 198 8.68 -8.21 6.87
CA TYR A 198 9.09 -8.33 5.46
C TYR A 198 7.96 -8.78 4.56
N ALA A 199 7.22 -9.83 4.93
CA ALA A 199 6.09 -10.31 4.17
C ALA A 199 4.98 -9.24 4.02
N SER A 200 4.74 -8.46 5.08
CA SER A 200 3.78 -7.35 5.04
C SER A 200 4.24 -6.22 4.13
N LEU A 201 5.51 -5.83 4.20
CA LEU A 201 6.08 -4.80 3.31
C LEU A 201 6.06 -5.26 1.85
N GLU A 202 6.45 -6.49 1.56
CA GLU A 202 6.38 -7.07 0.22
C GLU A 202 4.94 -7.07 -0.30
N ALA A 203 3.96 -7.51 0.52
CA ALA A 203 2.55 -7.48 0.14
C ALA A 203 2.04 -6.06 -0.12
N ILE A 204 2.47 -5.05 0.64
CA ILE A 204 2.12 -3.65 0.41
C ILE A 204 2.70 -3.16 -0.93
N LEU A 205 3.96 -3.45 -1.22
CA LEU A 205 4.61 -3.04 -2.46
C LEU A 205 4.01 -3.75 -3.68
N GLU A 206 3.71 -5.05 -3.58
CA GLU A 206 3.09 -5.83 -4.66
C GLU A 206 1.65 -5.39 -4.95
N ASN A 207 0.90 -4.94 -3.93
CA ASN A 207 -0.48 -4.45 -4.09
C ASN A 207 -0.57 -2.92 -4.22
N ALA A 208 0.54 -2.21 -4.34
CA ALA A 208 0.54 -0.79 -4.61
C ALA A 208 -0.15 -0.49 -5.94
N GLY A 209 -1.00 0.55 -5.98
CA GLY A 209 -1.73 0.96 -7.18
C GLY A 209 -0.83 1.56 -8.28
N CYS A 210 0.48 1.63 -8.07
CA CYS A 210 1.48 2.17 -9.01
C CYS A 210 2.54 1.11 -9.35
N GLY A 211 3.15 1.24 -10.51
CA GLY A 211 4.34 0.51 -10.86
C GLY A 211 5.53 1.01 -10.03
N ILE A 212 6.32 0.09 -9.47
CA ILE A 212 7.50 0.42 -8.67
C ILE A 212 8.70 -0.33 -9.20
N TYR A 213 9.81 0.37 -9.40
CA TYR A 213 11.11 -0.27 -9.62
C TYR A 213 12.22 0.46 -8.86
N VAL A 214 13.25 -0.31 -8.49
CA VAL A 214 14.47 0.20 -7.87
C VAL A 214 15.65 -0.18 -8.73
N VAL A 215 16.53 0.77 -9.00
CA VAL A 215 17.69 0.58 -9.89
C VAL A 215 18.97 1.06 -9.23
N ASP A 216 20.03 0.31 -9.50
CA ASP A 216 21.38 0.75 -9.23
C ASP A 216 21.97 1.30 -10.54
N TYR A 217 22.17 2.61 -10.60
CA TYR A 217 22.72 3.28 -11.78
C TYR A 217 24.20 2.95 -12.02
N HIS A 218 24.96 2.61 -10.97
CA HIS A 218 26.38 2.28 -11.08
C HIS A 218 26.59 0.90 -11.74
N THR A 219 25.80 -0.08 -11.30
CA THR A 219 25.88 -1.45 -11.85
C THR A 219 24.94 -1.65 -13.04
N ARG A 220 24.08 -0.66 -13.36
CA ARG A 220 23.01 -0.75 -14.38
C ARG A 220 22.13 -1.99 -14.16
N SER A 221 21.72 -2.22 -12.94
CA SER A 221 20.88 -3.37 -12.56
C SER A 221 19.57 -2.95 -11.92
N ILE A 222 18.51 -3.66 -12.27
CA ILE A 222 17.20 -3.53 -11.64
C ILE A 222 17.22 -4.39 -10.37
N LEU A 223 17.08 -3.75 -9.20
CA LEU A 223 17.15 -4.41 -7.89
C LEU A 223 15.77 -4.92 -7.43
N TYR A 224 14.70 -4.23 -7.83
CA TYR A 224 13.33 -4.59 -7.46
C TYR A 224 12.34 -4.12 -8.52
N THR A 225 11.27 -4.89 -8.71
CA THR A 225 10.08 -4.52 -9.49
C THR A 225 8.85 -5.14 -8.86
N ASN A 226 7.74 -4.41 -8.74
CA ASN A 226 6.48 -4.98 -8.29
C ASN A 226 5.63 -5.52 -9.45
N GLN A 227 4.57 -6.26 -9.13
CA GLN A 227 3.67 -6.85 -10.14
C GLN A 227 2.99 -5.77 -10.99
N LYS A 228 2.59 -4.64 -10.38
CA LYS A 228 1.95 -3.55 -11.11
C LYS A 228 2.82 -2.95 -12.21
N LEU A 229 4.14 -2.87 -12.01
CA LEU A 229 5.08 -2.46 -13.07
C LEU A 229 5.03 -3.44 -14.25
N LYS A 230 5.04 -4.75 -13.96
CA LYS A 230 4.99 -5.79 -14.99
C LYS A 230 3.70 -5.73 -15.81
N ASP A 231 2.59 -5.37 -15.16
CA ASP A 231 1.30 -5.18 -15.82
C ASP A 231 1.27 -3.92 -16.70
N LEU A 232 1.88 -2.83 -16.23
CA LEU A 232 1.98 -1.57 -16.97
C LEU A 232 2.85 -1.70 -18.22
N PHE A 233 3.95 -2.44 -18.15
CA PHE A 233 4.94 -2.62 -19.21
C PHE A 233 4.92 -4.03 -19.83
N SER A 234 3.75 -4.63 -19.92
CA SER A 234 3.62 -6.02 -20.37
C SER A 234 4.11 -6.26 -21.80
N ARG A 235 3.92 -5.31 -22.72
CA ARG A 235 4.42 -5.38 -24.12
C ARG A 235 5.94 -5.19 -24.16
N THR A 236 6.44 -4.19 -23.45
CA THR A 236 7.86 -3.85 -23.33
C THR A 236 8.68 -4.99 -22.72
N ILE A 237 8.17 -5.61 -21.65
CA ILE A 237 8.83 -6.76 -21.00
C ILE A 237 8.88 -7.97 -21.94
N LYS A 238 7.79 -8.26 -22.66
CA LYS A 238 7.77 -9.34 -23.67
C LYS A 238 8.75 -9.10 -24.79
N ALA A 239 9.03 -7.85 -25.13
CA ALA A 239 10.03 -7.45 -26.13
C ALA A 239 11.48 -7.44 -25.58
N GLY A 240 11.69 -7.66 -24.28
CA GLY A 240 13.00 -7.61 -23.62
C GLY A 240 13.61 -6.21 -23.52
N LYS A 241 12.78 -5.15 -23.59
CA LYS A 241 13.24 -3.75 -23.67
C LYS A 241 13.10 -2.97 -22.36
N LEU A 242 12.74 -3.61 -21.23
CA LEU A 242 12.52 -2.90 -19.98
C LEU A 242 13.76 -2.15 -19.51
N GLU A 243 14.94 -2.77 -19.63
CA GLU A 243 16.20 -2.13 -19.24
C GLU A 243 16.53 -0.91 -20.11
N GLU A 244 16.23 -0.95 -21.42
CA GLU A 244 16.42 0.18 -22.33
C GLU A 244 15.60 1.40 -21.88
N ILE A 245 14.34 1.18 -21.47
CA ILE A 245 13.45 2.26 -21.00
C ILE A 245 13.89 2.78 -19.62
N VAL A 246 14.22 1.86 -18.71
CA VAL A 246 14.60 2.22 -17.32
C VAL A 246 15.90 3.05 -17.31
N PHE A 247 16.83 2.78 -18.22
CA PHE A 247 18.15 3.45 -18.32
C PHE A 247 18.27 4.44 -19.47
N ALA A 248 17.21 4.69 -20.27
CA ALA A 248 17.27 5.60 -21.43
C ALA A 248 17.52 7.07 -21.05
N GLU A 249 17.22 7.48 -19.82
CA GLU A 249 17.28 8.88 -19.38
C GLU A 249 18.48 9.19 -18.45
N GLU A 250 19.62 8.53 -18.63
CA GLU A 250 20.80 8.70 -17.77
C GLU A 250 21.49 10.08 -17.90
N GLU A 251 21.16 10.91 -18.88
CA GLU A 251 21.89 12.17 -19.13
C GLU A 251 21.50 13.33 -18.22
N GLU A 252 20.39 13.31 -17.52
CA GLU A 252 20.01 14.35 -16.57
C GLU A 252 19.98 13.84 -15.12
N LYS A 253 21.07 14.01 -14.39
CA LYS A 253 21.21 13.79 -12.94
C LYS A 253 20.31 14.75 -12.14
N LYS A 254 19.00 14.54 -12.15
CA LYS A 254 18.08 15.20 -11.21
C LYS A 254 17.76 14.23 -10.09
N THR A 255 18.12 14.58 -8.87
CA THR A 255 17.86 13.81 -7.65
C THR A 255 16.36 13.59 -7.39
N HIS A 256 15.52 14.44 -7.99
CA HIS A 256 14.07 14.34 -7.99
C HIS A 256 13.54 14.74 -9.38
N TYR A 257 12.78 13.86 -10.00
CA TYR A 257 12.16 14.06 -11.30
C TYR A 257 10.68 13.74 -11.24
N TYR A 258 9.85 14.63 -11.78
CA TYR A 258 8.41 14.46 -11.92
C TYR A 258 8.02 14.83 -13.34
N ASP A 259 7.42 13.93 -14.07
CA ASP A 259 6.90 14.22 -15.41
C ASP A 259 5.74 13.29 -15.80
N GLU A 260 4.83 13.82 -16.64
CA GLU A 260 3.76 13.04 -17.25
C GLU A 260 4.19 12.63 -18.65
N VAL A 261 4.53 11.36 -18.84
CA VAL A 261 5.10 10.82 -20.08
C VAL A 261 4.10 9.89 -20.78
N TYR A 262 4.00 10.03 -22.12
CA TYR A 262 3.24 9.10 -22.93
C TYR A 262 4.15 7.98 -23.47
N PHE A 263 3.90 6.75 -23.02
CA PHE A 263 4.60 5.56 -23.47
C PHE A 263 3.88 4.96 -24.68
N VAL A 264 4.48 5.12 -25.85
CA VAL A 264 3.88 4.75 -27.14
C VAL A 264 3.64 3.24 -27.24
N GLU A 265 4.58 2.41 -26.80
CA GLU A 265 4.51 0.96 -26.85
C GLU A 265 3.35 0.39 -26.02
N GLU A 266 3.05 1.01 -24.89
CA GLU A 266 1.98 0.61 -23.97
C GLU A 266 0.68 1.37 -24.21
N GLU A 267 0.71 2.43 -25.05
CA GLU A 267 -0.43 3.34 -25.31
C GLU A 267 -0.98 3.98 -24.04
N ARG A 268 -0.08 4.38 -23.10
CA ARG A 268 -0.44 4.87 -21.78
C ARG A 268 0.24 6.17 -21.43
N TRP A 269 -0.48 7.02 -20.68
CA TRP A 269 0.09 8.16 -19.96
C TRP A 269 0.48 7.72 -18.56
N LEU A 270 1.76 7.88 -18.22
CA LEU A 270 2.26 7.58 -16.88
C LEU A 270 2.80 8.85 -16.23
N ASP A 271 2.44 9.03 -14.96
CA ASP A 271 3.04 10.03 -14.08
C ASP A 271 4.24 9.38 -13.39
N VAL A 272 5.44 9.85 -13.72
CA VAL A 272 6.72 9.25 -13.36
C VAL A 272 7.37 10.06 -12.25
N HIS A 273 7.63 9.42 -11.12
CA HIS A 273 8.31 10.01 -9.99
C HIS A 273 9.60 9.26 -9.71
N LYS A 274 10.74 9.92 -9.84
CA LYS A 274 12.07 9.35 -9.54
C LYS A 274 12.66 10.05 -8.33
N THR A 275 13.21 9.27 -7.39
CA THR A 275 13.91 9.77 -6.20
C THR A 275 15.08 8.87 -5.85
N GLU A 276 16.10 9.44 -5.23
CA GLU A 276 17.24 8.68 -4.71
C GLU A 276 16.97 8.25 -3.26
N ILE A 277 17.27 7.01 -2.94
CA ILE A 277 17.14 6.44 -1.59
C ILE A 277 18.41 5.70 -1.19
N ASP A 278 18.59 5.53 0.13
CA ASP A 278 19.64 4.66 0.67
C ASP A 278 19.18 3.20 0.62
N TRP A 279 19.99 2.34 -0.01
CA TRP A 279 19.74 0.91 -0.04
C TRP A 279 20.24 0.22 1.23
N VAL A 280 19.83 -1.05 1.43
CA VAL A 280 20.15 -1.84 2.64
C VAL A 280 21.66 -1.99 2.94
N ASP A 281 22.52 -1.83 1.95
CA ASP A 281 23.97 -1.88 2.07
C ASP A 281 24.62 -0.48 2.13
N GLY A 282 23.82 0.58 2.24
CA GLY A 282 24.27 1.97 2.37
C GLY A 282 24.60 2.67 1.06
N ARG A 283 24.50 2.00 -0.10
CA ARG A 283 24.65 2.66 -1.41
C ARG A 283 23.41 3.44 -1.80
N LYS A 284 23.58 4.44 -2.67
CA LYS A 284 22.48 5.21 -3.26
C LYS A 284 21.92 4.48 -4.47
N VAL A 285 20.59 4.39 -4.53
CA VAL A 285 19.85 3.75 -5.61
C VAL A 285 18.66 4.62 -6.03
N GLY A 286 18.21 4.48 -7.27
CA GLY A 286 17.03 5.17 -7.76
C GLY A 286 15.77 4.39 -7.46
N LEU A 287 14.81 5.00 -6.78
CA LEU A 287 13.43 4.54 -6.65
C LEU A 287 12.56 5.28 -7.67
N CYS A 288 11.82 4.54 -8.49
CA CYS A 288 10.85 5.10 -9.41
C CYS A 288 9.45 4.55 -9.14
N THR A 289 8.47 5.45 -9.12
CA THR A 289 7.05 5.09 -9.07
C THR A 289 6.33 5.63 -10.30
N LEU A 290 5.42 4.83 -10.86
CA LEU A 290 4.68 5.13 -12.08
C LEU A 290 3.19 4.93 -11.85
N TYR A 291 2.43 6.01 -12.03
CA TYR A 291 0.98 6.00 -11.92
C TYR A 291 0.36 6.05 -13.30
N ASP A 292 -0.55 5.15 -13.63
CA ASP A 292 -1.35 5.20 -14.86
C ASP A 292 -2.37 6.35 -14.74
N ILE A 293 -2.15 7.39 -15.53
CA ILE A 293 -3.03 8.55 -15.62
C ILE A 293 -3.78 8.63 -16.96
N THR A 294 -3.82 7.52 -17.71
CA THR A 294 -4.46 7.47 -19.04
C THR A 294 -5.92 7.87 -18.98
N ASP A 295 -6.68 7.30 -18.06
CA ASP A 295 -8.09 7.63 -17.88
C ASP A 295 -8.28 9.11 -17.49
N LYS A 296 -7.45 9.63 -16.59
CA LYS A 296 -7.44 11.05 -16.20
C LYS A 296 -7.27 11.95 -17.42
N LYS A 297 -6.28 11.64 -18.28
CA LYS A 297 -6.03 12.40 -19.52
C LYS A 297 -7.19 12.32 -20.51
N LEU A 298 -7.78 11.13 -20.67
CA LEU A 298 -8.95 10.94 -21.51
C LEU A 298 -10.17 11.72 -20.98
N TYR A 299 -10.42 11.70 -19.67
CA TYR A 299 -11.49 12.48 -19.05
C TYR A 299 -11.23 13.98 -19.17
N GLN A 300 -10.01 14.46 -18.96
CA GLN A 300 -9.68 15.87 -19.15
C GLN A 300 -9.98 16.31 -20.59
N LYS A 301 -9.51 15.55 -21.59
CA LYS A 301 -9.77 15.85 -22.99
C LYS A 301 -11.27 15.82 -23.32
N LYS A 302 -12.02 14.89 -22.73
CA LYS A 302 -13.48 14.83 -22.90
C LYS A 302 -14.18 16.04 -22.28
N ILE A 303 -13.78 16.46 -21.08
CA ILE A 303 -14.32 17.66 -20.43
C ILE A 303 -13.98 18.92 -21.25
N GLU A 304 -12.74 19.06 -21.70
CA GLU A 304 -12.33 20.17 -22.57
C GLU A 304 -13.14 20.21 -23.85
N ASN A 305 -13.36 19.06 -24.50
CA ASN A 305 -14.20 18.97 -25.69
C ASN A 305 -15.66 19.35 -25.38
N GLN A 306 -16.25 18.87 -24.28
CA GLN A 306 -17.61 19.23 -23.88
C GLN A 306 -17.74 20.71 -23.49
N ALA A 307 -16.71 21.29 -22.88
CA ALA A 307 -16.69 22.69 -22.50
C ALA A 307 -16.58 23.64 -23.71
N ASN A 308 -15.89 23.21 -24.78
CA ASN A 308 -15.57 24.07 -25.92
C ASN A 308 -16.40 23.81 -27.18
N ASN A 309 -17.04 22.64 -27.31
CA ASN A 309 -17.72 22.24 -28.51
C ASN A 309 -19.23 22.12 -28.31
N ASP A 310 -20.00 22.35 -29.37
CA ASP A 310 -21.41 22.01 -29.47
C ASP A 310 -21.58 20.49 -29.65
N PHE A 311 -22.34 19.85 -28.78
CA PHE A 311 -22.47 18.39 -28.72
C PHE A 311 -23.15 17.78 -29.97
N LEU A 312 -23.99 18.57 -30.67
CA LEU A 312 -24.71 18.08 -31.84
C LEU A 312 -23.86 18.14 -33.11
N THR A 313 -23.19 19.26 -33.33
CA THR A 313 -22.50 19.57 -34.60
C THR A 313 -21.00 19.32 -34.55
N GLY A 314 -20.40 19.30 -33.35
CA GLY A 314 -18.95 19.21 -33.18
C GLY A 314 -18.20 20.50 -33.48
N LEU A 315 -18.89 21.58 -33.91
CA LEU A 315 -18.31 22.92 -33.98
C LEU A 315 -17.95 23.44 -32.59
N TYR A 316 -17.16 24.49 -32.52
CA TYR A 316 -16.98 25.20 -31.25
C TYR A 316 -18.31 25.82 -30.79
N ASN A 317 -18.50 25.88 -29.47
CA ASN A 317 -19.68 26.43 -28.86
C ASN A 317 -19.55 27.96 -28.64
N ARG A 318 -20.64 28.56 -28.13
CA ARG A 318 -20.70 30.00 -27.82
C ARG A 318 -19.56 30.47 -26.91
N MET A 319 -19.27 29.73 -25.81
CA MET A 319 -18.21 30.11 -24.86
C MET A 319 -16.83 30.19 -25.56
N ARG A 320 -16.52 29.22 -26.38
CA ARG A 320 -15.29 29.20 -27.16
C ARG A 320 -15.26 30.32 -28.19
N CYS A 321 -16.39 30.63 -28.85
CA CYS A 321 -16.52 31.75 -29.77
C CYS A 321 -16.11 33.09 -29.11
N GLU A 322 -16.70 33.38 -27.95
CA GLU A 322 -16.42 34.62 -27.20
C GLU A 322 -14.93 34.74 -26.81
N GLN A 323 -14.33 33.67 -26.37
CA GLN A 323 -12.89 33.61 -26.03
C GLN A 323 -12.00 33.85 -27.26
N ASP A 324 -12.28 33.13 -28.35
CA ASP A 324 -11.48 33.21 -29.57
C ASP A 324 -11.63 34.59 -30.24
N LEU A 325 -12.86 35.16 -30.30
CA LEU A 325 -13.11 36.47 -30.81
C LEU A 325 -12.27 37.54 -30.04
N GLY A 326 -12.26 37.46 -28.71
CA GLY A 326 -11.41 38.37 -27.91
C GLY A 326 -9.92 38.29 -28.28
N ARG A 327 -9.42 37.08 -28.55
CA ARG A 327 -8.02 36.92 -29.01
C ARG A 327 -7.79 37.46 -30.42
N TYR A 328 -8.72 37.24 -31.35
CA TYR A 328 -8.62 37.74 -32.71
C TYR A 328 -8.68 39.26 -32.75
N ILE A 329 -9.54 39.91 -31.96
CA ILE A 329 -9.61 41.39 -31.83
C ILE A 329 -8.26 41.94 -31.35
N ALA A 330 -7.73 41.38 -30.25
CA ALA A 330 -6.46 41.83 -29.68
C ALA A 330 -5.30 41.67 -30.68
N LYS A 331 -5.29 40.57 -31.43
CA LYS A 331 -4.26 40.30 -32.44
C LYS A 331 -4.38 41.28 -33.64
N ALA A 332 -5.60 41.48 -34.17
CA ALA A 332 -5.85 42.39 -35.26
C ALA A 332 -5.43 43.85 -34.90
N GLN A 333 -5.73 44.30 -33.68
CA GLN A 333 -5.26 45.61 -33.17
C GLN A 333 -3.74 45.68 -33.09
N ALA A 334 -3.07 44.62 -32.57
CA ALA A 334 -1.60 44.63 -32.42
C ALA A 334 -0.86 44.71 -33.75
N VAL A 335 -1.39 44.11 -34.82
CA VAL A 335 -0.79 44.14 -36.16
C VAL A 335 -1.40 45.18 -37.10
N ASN A 336 -2.36 45.96 -36.62
CA ASN A 336 -3.09 47.00 -37.36
C ASN A 336 -3.73 46.43 -38.66
N CYS A 337 -4.36 45.27 -38.55
CA CYS A 337 -5.05 44.58 -39.63
C CYS A 337 -6.56 44.44 -39.29
N GLU A 338 -7.34 44.08 -40.28
CA GLU A 338 -8.77 43.82 -40.09
C GLU A 338 -9.09 42.32 -40.04
N GLY A 339 -10.17 41.95 -39.33
CA GLY A 339 -10.82 40.67 -39.35
C GLY A 339 -12.32 40.85 -39.41
N ALA A 340 -13.09 39.80 -39.59
CA ALA A 340 -14.57 39.87 -39.65
C ALA A 340 -15.25 38.77 -38.82
N LEU A 341 -16.38 39.14 -38.24
CA LEU A 341 -17.33 38.24 -37.62
C LEU A 341 -18.53 38.11 -38.53
N LEU A 342 -18.85 36.91 -38.94
CA LEU A 342 -20.07 36.56 -39.72
C LEU A 342 -21.06 35.91 -38.76
N TYR A 343 -22.22 36.50 -38.58
CA TYR A 343 -23.32 35.91 -37.85
C TYR A 343 -24.33 35.34 -38.86
N ILE A 344 -24.60 34.03 -38.82
CA ILE A 344 -25.36 33.29 -39.81
C ILE A 344 -26.53 32.62 -39.08
N ASP A 345 -27.71 32.72 -39.70
CA ASP A 345 -28.92 32.08 -39.20
C ASP A 345 -29.65 31.39 -40.40
N LEU A 346 -30.14 30.17 -40.16
CA LEU A 346 -30.82 29.40 -41.20
C LEU A 346 -32.26 29.85 -41.33
N ASP A 347 -32.63 30.32 -42.53
CA ASP A 347 -34.00 30.77 -42.80
C ASP A 347 -34.96 29.59 -42.74
N ASP A 348 -36.13 29.82 -42.10
CA ASP A 348 -37.23 28.88 -41.98
C ASP A 348 -36.85 27.48 -41.40
N PHE A 349 -35.75 27.36 -40.68
CA PHE A 349 -35.31 26.10 -40.08
C PHE A 349 -36.37 25.45 -39.18
N LYS A 350 -37.18 26.27 -38.50
CA LYS A 350 -38.33 25.79 -37.73
C LYS A 350 -39.32 25.02 -38.60
N HIS A 351 -39.61 25.46 -39.83
CA HIS A 351 -40.53 24.75 -40.75
C HIS A 351 -39.95 23.36 -41.12
N ILE A 352 -38.64 23.23 -41.25
CA ILE A 352 -38.00 21.93 -41.51
C ILE A 352 -38.21 21.00 -40.31
N ASN A 353 -38.05 21.50 -39.10
CA ASN A 353 -38.30 20.73 -37.88
C ASN A 353 -39.79 20.34 -37.73
N ASP A 354 -40.68 21.26 -37.97
CA ASP A 354 -42.14 21.04 -37.83
C ASP A 354 -42.67 20.09 -38.92
N GLY A 355 -42.11 20.13 -40.15
CA GLY A 355 -42.51 19.28 -41.27
C GLY A 355 -41.88 17.90 -41.32
N LEU A 356 -40.57 17.80 -41.04
CA LEU A 356 -39.81 16.54 -41.14
C LEU A 356 -39.51 15.90 -39.80
N GLY A 357 -39.53 16.68 -38.72
CA GLY A 357 -39.14 16.27 -37.38
C GLY A 357 -37.73 16.69 -37.03
N HIS A 358 -37.47 16.89 -35.73
CA HIS A 358 -36.19 17.35 -35.18
C HIS A 358 -34.97 16.52 -35.60
N GLN A 359 -35.16 15.21 -35.83
CA GLN A 359 -34.05 14.33 -36.28
C GLN A 359 -33.48 14.76 -37.64
N TYR A 360 -34.32 15.25 -38.56
CA TYR A 360 -33.85 15.72 -39.87
C TYR A 360 -33.27 17.13 -39.80
N GLY A 361 -33.75 17.99 -38.89
CA GLY A 361 -33.12 19.25 -38.56
C GLY A 361 -31.70 19.04 -37.99
N ASP A 362 -31.54 18.07 -37.12
CA ASP A 362 -30.22 17.70 -36.57
C ASP A 362 -29.24 17.19 -37.62
N VAL A 363 -29.74 16.40 -38.61
CA VAL A 363 -28.95 15.95 -39.76
C VAL A 363 -28.52 17.14 -40.61
N LEU A 364 -29.42 18.08 -40.88
CA LEU A 364 -29.14 19.29 -41.66
C LEU A 364 -28.07 20.15 -40.95
N LEU A 365 -28.21 20.41 -39.64
CA LEU A 365 -27.25 21.18 -38.86
C LEU A 365 -25.86 20.54 -38.90
N LYS A 366 -25.77 19.21 -38.76
CA LYS A 366 -24.50 18.47 -38.88
C LYS A 366 -23.86 18.59 -40.26
N ALA A 367 -24.69 18.49 -41.31
CA ALA A 367 -24.24 18.58 -42.71
C ALA A 367 -23.70 19.99 -43.04
N ILE A 368 -24.40 21.03 -42.61
CA ILE A 368 -23.98 22.43 -42.77
C ILE A 368 -22.66 22.66 -41.98
N SER A 369 -22.57 22.22 -40.75
CA SER A 369 -21.39 22.34 -39.91
C SER A 369 -20.16 21.68 -40.54
N HIS A 370 -20.33 20.49 -41.10
CA HIS A 370 -19.29 19.77 -41.81
C HIS A 370 -18.87 20.51 -43.10
N SER A 371 -19.79 21.18 -43.77
CA SER A 371 -19.51 21.97 -44.96
C SER A 371 -18.70 23.22 -44.61
N PHE A 372 -19.01 23.92 -43.50
CA PHE A 372 -18.23 25.06 -43.03
C PHE A 372 -16.78 24.66 -42.69
N GLN A 373 -16.59 23.54 -42.03
CA GLN A 373 -15.23 23.03 -41.64
C GLN A 373 -14.38 22.62 -42.87
N ARG A 374 -14.95 22.52 -44.06
CA ARG A 374 -14.21 22.23 -45.30
C ARG A 374 -13.78 23.46 -46.07
N ILE A 375 -14.24 24.64 -45.68
CA ILE A 375 -13.85 25.89 -46.35
C ILE A 375 -12.43 26.25 -45.84
N GLU A 376 -11.49 26.33 -46.78
CA GLU A 376 -10.12 26.70 -46.51
C GLU A 376 -10.00 28.08 -45.83
N GLY A 377 -9.35 28.11 -44.68
CA GLY A 377 -9.06 29.32 -43.90
C GLY A 377 -10.03 29.54 -42.75
N ILE A 378 -11.15 28.80 -42.64
CA ILE A 378 -12.09 28.89 -41.53
C ILE A 378 -12.37 27.54 -40.84
N GLU A 379 -11.60 26.50 -41.14
CA GLU A 379 -11.81 25.13 -40.64
C GLU A 379 -11.96 25.06 -39.13
N ASN A 380 -11.21 25.90 -38.40
CA ASN A 380 -11.16 25.98 -36.96
C ASN A 380 -11.77 27.25 -36.39
N SER A 381 -12.53 28.01 -37.18
CA SER A 381 -13.11 29.30 -36.80
C SER A 381 -14.60 29.35 -37.01
N CYS A 382 -15.27 28.19 -36.95
CA CYS A 382 -16.72 28.01 -37.05
C CYS A 382 -17.30 27.63 -35.69
N TYR A 383 -18.39 28.32 -35.31
CA TYR A 383 -19.02 28.19 -34.01
C TYR A 383 -20.53 28.05 -34.17
N ARG A 384 -21.16 27.28 -33.27
CA ARG A 384 -22.64 27.24 -33.15
C ARG A 384 -23.05 27.92 -31.85
N MET A 385 -23.90 28.94 -31.99
CA MET A 385 -24.37 29.75 -30.85
C MET A 385 -25.56 29.13 -30.13
N GLY A 386 -26.32 28.30 -30.83
CA GLY A 386 -27.51 27.58 -30.38
C GLY A 386 -28.57 27.53 -31.48
N GLY A 387 -29.49 26.58 -31.39
CA GLY A 387 -30.55 26.45 -32.42
C GLY A 387 -29.99 26.33 -33.84
N ASP A 388 -30.32 27.29 -34.68
CA ASP A 388 -29.95 27.45 -36.08
C ASP A 388 -28.94 28.58 -36.34
N GLU A 389 -28.35 29.12 -35.27
CA GLU A 389 -27.41 30.24 -35.32
C GLU A 389 -25.94 29.77 -35.32
N PHE A 390 -25.16 30.28 -36.29
CA PHE A 390 -23.75 30.02 -36.45
C PHE A 390 -22.92 31.32 -36.46
N ILE A 391 -21.69 31.25 -36.01
CA ILE A 391 -20.70 32.31 -36.20
C ILE A 391 -19.48 31.75 -36.94
N VAL A 392 -18.96 32.53 -37.86
CA VAL A 392 -17.67 32.29 -38.51
C VAL A 392 -16.81 33.50 -38.23
N ILE A 393 -15.57 33.27 -37.74
CA ILE A 393 -14.59 34.36 -37.53
C ILE A 393 -13.52 34.26 -38.62
N ILE A 394 -13.39 35.32 -39.38
CA ILE A 394 -12.33 35.49 -40.36
C ILE A 394 -11.21 36.28 -39.69
N SER A 395 -10.09 35.60 -39.41
CA SER A 395 -8.92 36.20 -38.76
C SER A 395 -8.22 37.20 -39.68
N GLU A 396 -7.38 38.08 -39.09
CA GLU A 396 -6.57 39.05 -39.82
C GLU A 396 -5.68 38.41 -40.90
N ALA A 397 -5.23 37.18 -40.70
CA ALA A 397 -4.40 36.45 -41.67
C ALA A 397 -5.18 36.01 -42.91
N VAL A 398 -6.46 35.79 -42.78
CA VAL A 398 -7.37 35.25 -43.84
C VAL A 398 -8.29 36.29 -44.38
N TYR A 399 -8.38 37.47 -43.73
CA TYR A 399 -9.25 38.58 -44.13
C TYR A 399 -9.10 39.02 -45.60
N PRO A 400 -7.91 39.03 -46.24
CA PRO A 400 -7.79 39.31 -47.67
C PRO A 400 -8.52 38.34 -48.57
N GLN A 401 -8.91 37.15 -48.07
CA GLN A 401 -9.65 36.11 -48.78
C GLN A 401 -11.18 36.14 -48.47
N MET A 402 -11.61 37.13 -47.73
CA MET A 402 -13.00 37.23 -47.23
C MET A 402 -14.04 37.05 -48.33
N GLU A 403 -13.88 37.70 -49.51
CA GLU A 403 -14.83 37.54 -50.62
C GLU A 403 -14.91 36.10 -51.14
N ARG A 404 -13.80 35.37 -51.16
CA ARG A 404 -13.77 33.95 -51.53
C ARG A 404 -14.56 33.13 -50.50
N ILE A 405 -14.28 33.35 -49.24
CA ILE A 405 -14.93 32.61 -48.13
C ILE A 405 -16.44 32.87 -48.15
N LEU A 406 -16.90 34.09 -48.37
CA LEU A 406 -18.31 34.44 -48.47
C LEU A 406 -18.98 33.71 -49.66
N ARG A 407 -18.33 33.64 -50.83
CA ARG A 407 -18.85 32.85 -51.99
C ARG A 407 -18.87 31.36 -51.65
N ASP A 408 -17.88 30.83 -50.98
CA ASP A 408 -17.84 29.42 -50.61
C ASP A 408 -18.94 29.08 -49.61
N ILE A 409 -19.21 29.94 -48.63
CA ILE A 409 -20.37 29.83 -47.70
C ILE A 409 -21.70 29.86 -48.48
N ASP A 410 -21.88 30.86 -49.36
CA ASP A 410 -23.13 30.97 -50.19
C ASP A 410 -23.36 29.75 -51.06
N SER A 411 -22.27 29.17 -51.60
CA SER A 411 -22.34 27.96 -52.43
C SER A 411 -22.90 26.73 -51.70
N ILE A 412 -22.77 26.67 -50.37
CA ILE A 412 -23.30 25.59 -49.53
C ILE A 412 -24.86 25.59 -49.60
N PHE A 413 -25.46 26.79 -49.64
CA PHE A 413 -26.90 26.97 -49.61
C PHE A 413 -27.54 27.09 -50.99
N SER A 414 -26.73 27.13 -52.05
CA SER A 414 -27.20 27.18 -53.43
C SER A 414 -27.70 25.82 -53.95
N LYS A 415 -27.44 24.72 -53.24
CA LYS A 415 -27.82 23.34 -53.59
C LYS A 415 -28.83 22.79 -52.60
N PRO A 416 -29.78 21.92 -53.06
CA PRO A 416 -30.69 21.28 -52.14
C PRO A 416 -29.96 20.27 -51.22
N TRP A 417 -30.54 20.13 -50.04
CA TRP A 417 -30.14 19.10 -49.08
C TRP A 417 -31.04 17.87 -49.24
N PHE A 418 -30.47 16.71 -49.43
CA PHE A 418 -31.22 15.46 -49.57
C PHE A 418 -31.61 14.91 -48.20
N LEU A 419 -32.90 15.12 -47.84
CA LEU A 419 -33.42 14.72 -46.53
C LEU A 419 -34.66 13.83 -46.76
N LYS A 420 -34.77 12.69 -46.08
CA LYS A 420 -35.91 11.76 -46.16
C LYS A 420 -36.26 11.27 -47.56
N GLY A 421 -35.31 11.29 -48.51
CA GLY A 421 -35.54 10.87 -49.89
C GLY A 421 -35.99 11.97 -50.83
N GLU A 422 -36.02 13.22 -50.39
CA GLU A 422 -36.43 14.40 -51.16
C GLU A 422 -35.43 15.54 -51.05
N ASP A 423 -35.41 16.45 -52.01
CA ASP A 423 -34.57 17.62 -52.07
C ASP A 423 -35.21 18.80 -51.32
N TYR A 424 -34.54 19.28 -50.29
CA TYR A 424 -34.96 20.45 -49.49
C TYR A 424 -34.00 21.61 -49.68
N TYR A 425 -34.55 22.77 -49.97
CA TYR A 425 -33.82 24.02 -50.04
C TYR A 425 -33.84 24.72 -48.66
N CYS A 426 -32.70 25.08 -48.17
CA CYS A 426 -32.52 25.87 -46.97
C CYS A 426 -31.66 27.06 -47.33
N THR A 427 -32.11 28.25 -47.09
CA THR A 427 -31.33 29.49 -47.28
C THR A 427 -30.78 29.95 -45.93
N MET A 428 -29.92 30.93 -45.97
CA MET A 428 -29.38 31.56 -44.78
C MET A 428 -29.39 33.07 -44.89
N SER A 429 -29.56 33.75 -43.78
CA SER A 429 -29.32 35.19 -43.65
C SER A 429 -28.02 35.40 -42.91
N MET A 430 -27.26 36.44 -43.29
CA MET A 430 -25.92 36.72 -42.73
C MET A 430 -25.78 38.18 -42.38
N GLY A 431 -25.21 38.48 -41.21
CA GLY A 431 -24.75 39.79 -40.79
C GLY A 431 -23.23 39.80 -40.57
N ILE A 432 -22.57 40.83 -41.00
CA ILE A 432 -21.12 40.96 -40.93
C ILE A 432 -20.74 42.22 -40.10
N ALA A 433 -19.77 42.03 -39.21
CA ALA A 433 -19.11 43.09 -38.45
C ALA A 433 -17.59 42.95 -38.54
N CYS A 434 -16.91 43.98 -38.97
CA CYS A 434 -15.46 44.01 -39.12
C CYS A 434 -14.78 44.55 -37.84
N PHE A 435 -13.72 43.92 -37.40
CA PHE A 435 -12.92 44.42 -36.31
C PHE A 435 -11.52 44.82 -36.81
N PRO A 436 -10.93 45.91 -36.27
CA PRO A 436 -11.44 46.75 -35.18
C PRO A 436 -12.41 47.85 -35.67
N THR A 437 -12.70 47.93 -36.96
CA THR A 437 -13.46 49.03 -37.60
C THR A 437 -14.88 49.23 -37.04
N ASP A 438 -15.63 48.14 -36.91
CA ASP A 438 -17.01 48.18 -36.39
C ASP A 438 -17.05 48.09 -34.86
N GLY A 439 -16.06 47.51 -34.21
CA GLY A 439 -16.01 47.38 -32.76
C GLY A 439 -14.70 46.80 -32.23
N ASN A 440 -14.48 47.01 -30.93
CA ASN A 440 -13.27 46.60 -30.21
C ASN A 440 -13.53 45.68 -29.05
N SER A 441 -14.79 45.29 -28.84
CA SER A 441 -15.18 44.33 -27.80
C SER A 441 -16.01 43.22 -28.38
N VAL A 442 -15.96 42.07 -27.73
CA VAL A 442 -16.71 40.87 -28.11
C VAL A 442 -18.21 41.15 -28.19
N ASP A 443 -18.79 41.73 -27.13
CA ASP A 443 -20.23 42.02 -27.06
C ASP A 443 -20.68 43.01 -28.12
N ASP A 444 -19.90 44.02 -28.41
CA ASP A 444 -20.24 45.05 -29.39
C ASP A 444 -20.24 44.47 -30.82
N LEU A 445 -19.25 43.62 -31.15
CA LEU A 445 -19.17 43.00 -32.47
C LEU A 445 -20.27 41.98 -32.70
N ILE A 446 -20.56 41.14 -31.73
CA ILE A 446 -21.63 40.16 -31.81
C ILE A 446 -22.97 40.91 -31.99
N ARG A 447 -23.22 41.94 -31.18
CA ARG A 447 -24.46 42.76 -31.30
C ARG A 447 -24.58 43.45 -32.67
N LYS A 448 -23.46 44.00 -33.23
CA LYS A 448 -23.51 44.66 -34.55
C LYS A 448 -23.73 43.67 -35.70
N ALA A 449 -23.09 42.51 -35.63
CA ALA A 449 -23.32 41.44 -36.60
C ALA A 449 -24.77 40.92 -36.56
N ASP A 450 -25.34 40.73 -35.35
CA ASP A 450 -26.75 40.36 -35.18
C ASP A 450 -27.71 41.44 -35.72
N MET A 451 -27.46 42.74 -35.47
CA MET A 451 -28.23 43.85 -36.04
C MET A 451 -28.19 43.89 -37.59
N ALA A 452 -27.01 43.56 -38.16
CA ALA A 452 -26.88 43.44 -39.62
C ALA A 452 -27.64 42.24 -40.15
N LEU A 453 -27.58 41.09 -39.46
CA LEU A 453 -28.40 39.89 -39.76
C LEU A 453 -29.88 40.18 -39.74
N MET A 454 -30.39 40.84 -38.69
CA MET A 454 -31.81 41.23 -38.60
C MET A 454 -32.20 42.18 -39.73
N THR A 455 -31.30 43.02 -40.22
CA THR A 455 -31.55 43.89 -41.37
C THR A 455 -31.61 43.08 -42.67
N ALA A 456 -30.73 42.10 -42.84
CA ALA A 456 -30.77 41.18 -43.97
C ALA A 456 -32.10 40.41 -44.03
N LYS A 457 -32.54 39.81 -42.91
CA LYS A 457 -33.82 39.11 -42.80
C LYS A 457 -35.05 39.96 -43.15
N ARG A 458 -35.02 41.27 -42.88
CA ARG A 458 -36.15 42.18 -43.22
C ARG A 458 -36.19 42.58 -44.70
N ARG A 459 -35.10 42.44 -45.42
CA ARG A 459 -35.00 42.80 -46.83
C ARG A 459 -35.33 41.64 -47.78
N GLY A 460 -35.35 40.44 -47.24
CA GLY A 460 -35.62 39.19 -48.00
C GLY A 460 -34.34 38.66 -48.59
#